data_cb66890f5705b0708306f9bb1660b15b
#
_entry.id   cb66890f5705b0708306f9bb1660b15b
#
_cell.length_a   1.000
_cell.length_b   1.000
_cell.length_c   1.000
_cell.angle_alpha   90.00
_cell.angle_beta   90.00
_cell.angle_gamma   90.00
#
_symmetry.space_group_name_H-M   'P 1'
#
loop_
_entity.id
_entity.type
_entity.pdbx_description
1 polymer ?
#
loop_
_entity_poly.entity_id
_entity_poly.type
_entity_poly.pdbx_seq_one_letter_code
_entity_poly.pdbx_strand_id
1 'polypeptide(L)'
;RSRGLGDVYKRQGEFEPTWESLQNYKVPEWFRNAKFGIWAHWGPQCVEGSGDWMARSLYLEGSREYKHHVEHYGHPSEVGFKDILPLFKAEKWDPDKLVSFYKKIGAQYFFALGNHHDNYDLWDSQYQEWNSVNIGPKKDILAGWAEAAKKNGLPFGISFHADHAWSWYEPAQRYDRHGEKAGVPSVSYTHLTLPTTP
;
A
#
# COMPACT_ATOMS: atom_id res chain seq x y z
N ARG A 1 20.32 5.86 -26.78
CA ARG A 1 19.13 6.44 -27.42
C ARG A 1 18.01 6.40 -26.42
N SER A 2 17.63 7.53 -25.85
CA SER A 2 16.49 7.67 -24.96
C SER A 2 15.22 7.29 -25.76
N ARG A 3 14.49 6.28 -25.31
CA ARG A 3 13.14 6.04 -25.80
C ARG A 3 12.28 7.18 -25.25
N GLY A 4 11.83 8.06 -26.12
CA GLY A 4 11.04 9.21 -25.72
C GLY A 4 9.74 8.79 -25.05
N LEU A 5 9.28 9.56 -24.07
CA LEU A 5 7.99 9.43 -23.37
C LEU A 5 6.78 9.21 -24.32
N GLY A 6 6.90 9.59 -25.59
CA GLY A 6 5.86 9.38 -26.60
C GLY A 6 5.46 7.92 -26.88
N ASP A 7 6.33 6.94 -26.61
CA ASP A 7 6.00 5.53 -26.84
C ASP A 7 5.21 4.89 -25.68
N VAL A 8 5.27 5.48 -24.49
CA VAL A 8 4.50 5.03 -23.32
C VAL A 8 3.02 5.40 -23.44
N TYR A 9 2.72 6.52 -24.07
CA TYR A 9 1.34 7.02 -24.26
C TYR A 9 0.56 6.35 -25.40
N LYS A 10 1.22 5.60 -26.29
CA LYS A 10 0.55 4.93 -27.43
C LYS A 10 -0.25 3.67 -27.05
N ARG A 11 -0.25 3.25 -25.78
CA ARG A 11 -1.06 2.13 -25.27
C ARG A 11 -2.10 2.52 -24.24
N GLN A 12 -2.51 3.77 -24.25
CA GLN A 12 -3.66 4.19 -23.45
C GLN A 12 -4.92 3.63 -24.10
N GLY A 13 -5.82 3.11 -23.25
CA GLY A 13 -7.03 2.43 -23.69
C GLY A 13 -7.98 3.31 -24.52
N GLU A 14 -9.27 3.05 -24.42
CA GLU A 14 -10.33 3.69 -25.19
C GLU A 14 -10.44 5.21 -24.98
N PHE A 15 -9.87 5.75 -23.89
CA PHE A 15 -10.03 7.16 -23.48
C PHE A 15 -8.73 7.95 -23.63
N GLU A 16 -8.87 9.17 -24.17
CA GLU A 16 -7.80 10.17 -24.17
C GLU A 16 -7.75 10.89 -22.80
N PRO A 17 -6.60 11.46 -22.39
CA PRO A 17 -6.45 12.17 -21.10
C PRO A 17 -7.08 13.57 -21.14
N THR A 18 -8.32 13.66 -21.58
CA THR A 18 -9.13 14.88 -21.60
C THR A 18 -10.46 14.66 -20.91
N TRP A 19 -11.03 15.70 -20.33
CA TRP A 19 -12.32 15.63 -19.68
C TRP A 19 -13.43 15.22 -20.65
N GLU A 20 -13.40 15.70 -21.89
CA GLU A 20 -14.37 15.36 -22.93
C GLU A 20 -14.37 13.87 -23.23
N SER A 21 -13.18 13.26 -23.29
CA SER A 21 -13.06 11.82 -23.50
C SER A 21 -13.52 11.03 -22.26
N LEU A 22 -13.07 11.42 -21.08
CA LEU A 22 -13.41 10.74 -19.81
C LEU A 22 -14.90 10.79 -19.47
N GLN A 23 -15.61 11.84 -19.86
CA GLN A 23 -17.07 11.94 -19.68
C GLN A 23 -17.87 10.89 -20.49
N ASN A 24 -17.26 10.27 -21.49
CA ASN A 24 -17.87 9.20 -22.26
C ASN A 24 -17.83 7.84 -21.52
N TYR A 25 -17.08 7.75 -20.41
CA TYR A 25 -17.02 6.52 -19.61
C TYR A 25 -18.38 6.13 -19.08
N LYS A 26 -18.74 4.89 -19.33
CA LYS A 26 -19.97 4.29 -18.80
C LYS A 26 -19.61 3.19 -17.81
N VAL A 27 -20.15 3.29 -16.61
CA VAL A 27 -20.01 2.22 -15.61
C VAL A 27 -20.55 0.91 -16.18
N PRO A 28 -19.75 -0.17 -16.20
CA PRO A 28 -20.21 -1.47 -16.71
C PRO A 28 -21.46 -1.97 -15.99
N GLU A 29 -22.37 -2.54 -16.74
CA GLU A 29 -23.65 -3.05 -16.19
C GLU A 29 -23.42 -4.14 -15.14
N TRP A 30 -22.46 -5.03 -15.37
CA TRP A 30 -22.11 -6.06 -14.39
C TRP A 30 -21.74 -5.47 -13.02
N PHE A 31 -21.00 -4.36 -12.99
CA PHE A 31 -20.61 -3.70 -11.74
C PHE A 31 -21.81 -3.05 -11.05
N ARG A 32 -22.69 -2.42 -11.83
CA ARG A 32 -23.95 -1.86 -11.32
C ARG A 32 -24.83 -2.92 -10.68
N ASN A 33 -24.84 -4.14 -11.25
CA ASN A 33 -25.69 -5.24 -10.80
C ASN A 33 -25.05 -6.06 -9.67
N ALA A 34 -23.73 -6.04 -9.53
CA ALA A 34 -22.99 -6.81 -8.54
C ALA A 34 -23.35 -6.45 -7.08
N LYS A 35 -23.59 -5.19 -6.77
CA LYS A 35 -24.03 -4.64 -5.47
C LYS A 35 -23.10 -4.90 -4.30
N PHE A 36 -22.47 -6.08 -4.21
CA PHE A 36 -21.63 -6.49 -3.09
C PHE A 36 -20.27 -6.98 -3.58
N GLY A 37 -19.22 -6.32 -3.12
CA GLY A 37 -17.83 -6.71 -3.30
C GLY A 37 -17.07 -6.64 -1.98
N ILE A 38 -15.90 -7.24 -1.95
CA ILE A 38 -15.02 -7.19 -0.79
C ILE A 38 -13.69 -6.58 -1.20
N TRP A 39 -13.13 -5.77 -0.32
CA TRP A 39 -11.82 -5.19 -0.44
C TRP A 39 -10.92 -5.64 0.71
N ALA A 40 -9.80 -6.31 0.38
CA ALA A 40 -8.75 -6.60 1.34
C ALA A 40 -7.81 -5.39 1.45
N HIS A 41 -8.12 -4.50 2.37
CA HIS A 41 -7.28 -3.37 2.76
C HIS A 41 -6.27 -3.85 3.82
N TRP A 42 -5.25 -4.57 3.38
CA TRP A 42 -4.35 -5.29 4.26
C TRP A 42 -2.90 -5.24 3.75
N GLY A 43 -1.99 -4.91 4.65
CA GLY A 43 -0.56 -4.75 4.40
C GLY A 43 0.22 -4.49 5.68
N PRO A 44 1.46 -4.00 5.61
CA PRO A 44 2.33 -3.76 6.77
C PRO A 44 1.74 -2.83 7.85
N GLN A 45 0.86 -1.92 7.48
CA GLN A 45 0.16 -1.04 8.43
C GLN A 45 -0.63 -1.82 9.49
N CYS A 46 -0.96 -3.09 9.23
CA CYS A 46 -1.66 -3.95 10.18
C CYS A 46 -0.77 -4.56 11.26
N VAL A 47 0.55 -4.45 11.15
CA VAL A 47 1.51 -5.04 12.11
C VAL A 47 1.34 -4.42 13.49
N GLU A 48 1.34 -3.10 13.56
CA GLU A 48 1.19 -2.39 14.83
C GLU A 48 -0.26 -2.38 15.34
N GLY A 49 -1.24 -2.49 14.45
CA GLY A 49 -2.66 -2.55 14.81
C GLY A 49 -3.22 -1.26 15.44
N SER A 50 -2.55 -0.12 15.27
CA SER A 50 -2.92 1.16 15.88
C SER A 50 -3.13 2.30 14.87
N GLY A 51 -3.90 2.05 13.85
CA GLY A 51 -4.23 3.04 12.84
C GLY A 51 -3.75 2.65 11.46
N ASP A 52 -4.44 3.16 10.45
CA ASP A 52 -4.21 2.81 9.06
C ASP A 52 -2.98 3.51 8.47
N TRP A 53 -2.69 4.72 8.95
CA TRP A 53 -1.62 5.57 8.41
C TRP A 53 -0.36 5.57 9.29
N MET A 54 -0.02 4.40 9.82
CA MET A 54 1.11 4.21 10.72
C MET A 54 2.43 4.74 10.14
N ALA A 55 2.70 4.49 8.87
CA ALA A 55 3.95 4.93 8.19
C ALA A 55 4.23 6.44 8.31
N ARG A 56 3.23 7.24 8.61
CA ARG A 56 3.36 8.67 8.89
C ARG A 56 3.12 9.00 10.36
N SER A 57 2.05 8.45 10.91
CA SER A 57 1.53 8.90 12.21
C SER A 57 2.40 8.51 13.37
N LEU A 58 3.21 7.44 13.24
CA LEU A 58 4.22 7.08 14.25
C LEU A 58 5.31 8.15 14.42
N TYR A 59 5.50 9.05 13.45
CA TYR A 59 6.45 10.18 13.50
C TYR A 59 5.81 11.49 13.97
N LEU A 60 4.52 11.49 14.30
CA LEU A 60 3.83 12.68 14.81
C LEU A 60 3.83 12.66 16.34
N GLU A 61 4.82 13.35 16.93
CA GLU A 61 4.97 13.47 18.39
C GLU A 61 3.63 13.71 19.08
N GLY A 62 3.30 12.87 20.05
CA GLY A 62 2.09 12.97 20.85
C GLY A 62 0.82 12.40 20.22
N SER A 63 0.83 11.94 18.97
CA SER A 63 -0.30 11.23 18.36
C SER A 63 -0.57 9.90 19.09
N ARG A 64 -1.72 9.29 18.82
CA ARG A 64 -2.06 7.97 19.35
C ARG A 64 -1.08 6.91 18.81
N GLU A 65 -0.81 6.96 17.53
CA GLU A 65 0.07 6.04 16.82
C GLU A 65 1.51 6.18 17.31
N TYR A 66 2.01 7.41 17.49
CA TYR A 66 3.32 7.67 18.09
C TYR A 66 3.45 7.05 19.48
N LYS A 67 2.47 7.29 20.36
CA LYS A 67 2.49 6.74 21.74
C LYS A 67 2.50 5.22 21.73
N HIS A 68 1.67 4.60 20.89
CA HIS A 68 1.60 3.17 20.70
C HIS A 68 2.94 2.62 20.20
N HIS A 69 3.52 3.26 19.20
CA HIS A 69 4.80 2.84 18.63
C HIS A 69 5.94 2.91 19.66
N VAL A 70 6.04 4.03 20.38
CA VAL A 70 7.07 4.21 21.43
C VAL A 70 6.93 3.16 22.54
N GLU A 71 5.71 2.85 22.96
CA GLU A 71 5.43 1.88 24.01
C GLU A 71 5.80 0.44 23.61
N HIS A 72 5.60 0.05 22.36
CA HIS A 72 5.69 -1.35 21.93
C HIS A 72 6.94 -1.66 21.10
N TYR A 73 7.50 -0.68 20.39
CA TYR A 73 8.59 -0.89 19.45
C TYR A 73 9.81 -0.02 19.74
N GLY A 74 9.63 1.10 20.37
CA GLY A 74 10.70 2.06 20.68
C GLY A 74 10.50 3.41 20.01
N HIS A 75 11.42 4.34 20.35
CA HIS A 75 11.33 5.70 19.85
C HIS A 75 11.62 5.79 18.33
N PRO A 76 10.95 6.66 17.56
CA PRO A 76 11.17 6.80 16.11
C PRO A 76 12.60 7.18 15.68
N SER A 77 13.43 7.66 16.60
CA SER A 77 14.87 7.86 16.34
C SER A 77 15.70 6.56 16.37
N GLU A 78 15.13 5.45 16.80
CA GLU A 78 15.79 4.15 16.92
C GLU A 78 15.09 3.10 16.06
N VAL A 79 13.75 3.08 16.09
CA VAL A 79 12.92 2.14 15.35
C VAL A 79 11.92 2.93 14.51
N GLY A 80 12.02 2.86 13.21
CA GLY A 80 11.08 3.49 12.28
C GLY A 80 10.21 2.48 11.54
N PHE A 81 9.32 2.96 10.68
CA PHE A 81 8.42 2.06 9.94
C PHE A 81 9.17 1.05 9.05
N LYS A 82 10.35 1.40 8.55
CA LYS A 82 11.23 0.47 7.83
C LYS A 82 11.57 -0.80 8.64
N ASP A 83 11.63 -0.67 9.97
CA ASP A 83 11.95 -1.75 10.90
C ASP A 83 10.70 -2.59 11.23
N ILE A 84 9.51 -2.05 10.98
CA ILE A 84 8.22 -2.74 11.09
C ILE A 84 7.94 -3.63 9.86
N LEU A 85 8.37 -3.22 8.68
CA LEU A 85 8.12 -3.98 7.44
C LEU A 85 8.55 -5.45 7.51
N PRO A 86 9.72 -5.81 8.06
CA PRO A 86 10.13 -7.21 8.21
C PRO A 86 9.23 -8.03 9.14
N LEU A 87 8.44 -7.39 10.00
CA LEU A 87 7.52 -8.05 10.92
C LEU A 87 6.19 -8.45 10.26
N PHE A 88 5.89 -7.90 9.09
CA PHE A 88 4.76 -8.32 8.27
C PHE A 88 5.06 -9.67 7.63
N LYS A 89 4.72 -10.76 8.30
CA LYS A 89 5.08 -12.14 7.85
C LYS A 89 4.03 -12.80 6.99
N ALA A 90 2.77 -12.42 7.11
CA ALA A 90 1.65 -13.06 6.42
C ALA A 90 1.62 -14.60 6.61
N GLU A 91 1.94 -15.10 7.80
CA GLU A 91 2.08 -16.54 8.08
C GLU A 91 0.76 -17.29 7.96
N LYS A 92 -0.33 -16.66 8.38
CA LYS A 92 -1.67 -17.24 8.36
C LYS A 92 -2.48 -16.85 7.12
N TRP A 93 -1.87 -16.16 6.18
CA TRP A 93 -2.53 -15.72 4.97
C TRP A 93 -2.76 -16.90 4.02
N ASP A 94 -4.01 -17.20 3.77
CA ASP A 94 -4.48 -18.24 2.86
C ASP A 94 -5.49 -17.59 1.89
N PRO A 95 -5.03 -17.10 0.73
CA PRO A 95 -5.89 -16.39 -0.19
C PRO A 95 -6.97 -17.28 -0.80
N ASP A 96 -6.68 -18.56 -1.07
CA ASP A 96 -7.66 -19.50 -1.65
C ASP A 96 -8.84 -19.70 -0.70
N LYS A 97 -8.56 -19.91 0.58
CA LYS A 97 -9.59 -20.08 1.61
C LYS A 97 -10.41 -18.80 1.81
N LEU A 98 -9.73 -17.65 1.89
CA LEU A 98 -10.40 -16.37 2.11
C LEU A 98 -11.30 -15.98 0.94
N VAL A 99 -10.81 -16.05 -0.29
CA VAL A 99 -11.58 -15.66 -1.48
C VAL A 99 -12.72 -16.64 -1.74
N SER A 100 -12.53 -17.95 -1.49
CA SER A 100 -13.60 -18.93 -1.52
C SER A 100 -14.71 -18.60 -0.51
N PHE A 101 -14.33 -18.19 0.70
CA PHE A 101 -15.28 -17.73 1.70
C PHE A 101 -16.01 -16.46 1.24
N TYR A 102 -15.32 -15.48 0.66
CA TYR A 102 -15.94 -14.26 0.14
C TYR A 102 -16.97 -14.58 -0.95
N LYS A 103 -16.62 -15.49 -1.87
CA LYS A 103 -17.59 -15.97 -2.87
C LYS A 103 -18.79 -16.62 -2.24
N LYS A 104 -18.59 -17.48 -1.24
CA LYS A 104 -19.66 -18.20 -0.52
C LYS A 104 -20.66 -17.26 0.17
N ILE A 105 -20.19 -16.14 0.71
CA ILE A 105 -21.05 -15.13 1.36
C ILE A 105 -21.68 -14.13 0.38
N GLY A 106 -21.47 -14.31 -0.91
CA GLY A 106 -22.17 -13.56 -1.96
C GLY A 106 -21.37 -12.45 -2.62
N ALA A 107 -20.05 -12.33 -2.37
CA ALA A 107 -19.23 -11.35 -3.08
C ALA A 107 -19.26 -11.61 -4.59
N GLN A 108 -19.44 -10.55 -5.37
CA GLN A 108 -19.49 -10.57 -6.83
C GLN A 108 -18.20 -10.05 -7.46
N TYR A 109 -17.35 -9.38 -6.71
CA TYR A 109 -16.03 -8.92 -7.11
C TYR A 109 -15.13 -8.77 -5.87
N PHE A 110 -13.83 -8.73 -6.11
CA PHE A 110 -12.84 -8.63 -5.05
C PHE A 110 -11.76 -7.61 -5.43
N PHE A 111 -11.36 -6.77 -4.48
CA PHE A 111 -10.23 -5.87 -4.59
C PHE A 111 -9.17 -6.22 -3.56
N ALA A 112 -7.90 -6.12 -3.94
CA ALA A 112 -6.80 -6.17 -3.00
C ALA A 112 -5.97 -4.88 -3.05
N LEU A 113 -5.33 -4.58 -1.93
CA LEU A 113 -4.35 -3.51 -1.85
C LEU A 113 -3.09 -3.91 -2.62
N GLY A 114 -2.63 -3.08 -3.53
CA GLY A 114 -1.33 -3.23 -4.18
C GLY A 114 -0.24 -2.46 -3.44
N ASN A 115 -0.54 -1.22 -3.08
CA ASN A 115 0.38 -0.33 -2.37
C ASN A 115 -0.44 0.61 -1.49
N HIS A 116 0.02 0.84 -0.25
CA HIS A 116 -0.58 1.76 0.68
C HIS A 116 0.25 3.06 0.77
N HIS A 117 -0.17 3.98 1.63
CA HIS A 117 0.58 5.21 1.93
C HIS A 117 1.99 4.96 2.51
N ASP A 118 2.30 3.73 2.88
CA ASP A 118 3.62 3.29 3.31
C ASP A 118 4.62 3.10 2.16
N ASN A 119 4.17 3.25 0.92
CA ASN A 119 4.98 3.03 -0.28
C ASN A 119 5.65 1.64 -0.35
N TYR A 120 5.02 0.63 0.23
CA TYR A 120 5.48 -0.75 0.18
C TYR A 120 4.64 -1.54 -0.83
N ASP A 121 5.30 -2.15 -1.80
CA ASP A 121 4.64 -2.89 -2.87
C ASP A 121 4.29 -4.31 -2.41
N LEU A 122 3.02 -4.69 -2.52
CA LEU A 122 2.55 -6.04 -2.17
C LEU A 122 2.71 -7.05 -3.30
N TRP A 123 3.56 -6.76 -4.29
CA TRP A 123 3.90 -7.63 -5.42
C TRP A 123 5.41 -7.65 -5.67
N ASP A 124 5.87 -8.50 -6.59
CA ASP A 124 7.26 -8.57 -7.06
C ASP A 124 7.60 -7.36 -7.97
N SER A 125 7.80 -6.22 -7.34
CA SER A 125 8.09 -4.96 -8.01
C SER A 125 9.52 -4.94 -8.54
N GLN A 126 9.67 -4.56 -9.81
CA GLN A 126 10.98 -4.33 -10.43
C GLN A 126 11.48 -2.89 -10.22
N TYR A 127 10.65 -2.02 -9.67
CA TYR A 127 10.92 -0.58 -9.59
C TYR A 127 11.42 -0.14 -8.22
N GLN A 128 11.20 -0.96 -7.19
CA GLN A 128 11.68 -0.69 -5.84
C GLN A 128 11.96 -1.98 -5.07
N GLU A 129 12.90 -1.88 -4.13
CA GLU A 129 13.30 -3.02 -3.27
C GLU A 129 12.32 -3.26 -2.11
N TRP A 130 11.56 -2.25 -1.73
CA TRP A 130 10.60 -2.30 -0.62
C TRP A 130 9.29 -2.95 -1.07
N ASN A 131 9.34 -4.28 -1.19
CA ASN A 131 8.21 -5.08 -1.64
C ASN A 131 8.08 -6.39 -0.86
N SER A 132 6.93 -7.04 -0.97
CA SER A 132 6.57 -8.23 -0.20
C SER A 132 7.38 -9.48 -0.55
N VAL A 133 8.06 -9.49 -1.69
CA VAL A 133 8.97 -10.58 -2.07
C VAL A 133 10.34 -10.39 -1.42
N ASN A 134 10.83 -9.15 -1.34
CA ASN A 134 12.15 -8.85 -0.81
C ASN A 134 12.17 -8.68 0.71
N ILE A 135 11.09 -8.17 1.32
CA ILE A 135 11.04 -7.83 2.74
C ILE A 135 9.74 -8.40 3.33
N GLY A 136 9.79 -8.87 4.55
CA GLY A 136 8.61 -9.35 5.28
C GLY A 136 8.17 -10.75 4.84
N PRO A 137 7.03 -10.92 4.14
CA PRO A 137 6.41 -12.23 3.89
C PRO A 137 7.18 -13.13 2.91
N LYS A 138 8.07 -12.57 2.10
CA LYS A 138 8.81 -13.28 1.03
C LYS A 138 7.85 -13.95 0.04
N LYS A 139 6.77 -13.28 -0.28
CA LYS A 139 5.70 -13.78 -1.16
C LYS A 139 5.16 -12.63 -2.01
N ASP A 140 4.75 -12.94 -3.24
CA ASP A 140 3.92 -12.04 -4.04
C ASP A 140 2.47 -12.12 -3.55
N ILE A 141 2.12 -11.21 -2.65
CA ILE A 141 0.79 -11.16 -2.03
C ILE A 141 -0.28 -10.84 -3.08
N LEU A 142 0.02 -9.91 -3.98
CA LEU A 142 -0.95 -9.48 -4.97
C LEU A 142 -1.22 -10.58 -6.00
N ALA A 143 -0.20 -11.30 -6.46
CA ALA A 143 -0.36 -12.45 -7.34
C ALA A 143 -1.21 -13.54 -6.68
N GLY A 144 -0.97 -13.85 -5.40
CA GLY A 144 -1.77 -14.84 -4.68
C GLY A 144 -3.25 -14.46 -4.57
N TRP A 145 -3.56 -13.19 -4.34
CA TRP A 145 -4.95 -12.70 -4.36
C TRP A 145 -5.58 -12.82 -5.74
N ALA A 146 -4.84 -12.44 -6.80
CA ALA A 146 -5.31 -12.49 -8.18
C ALA A 146 -5.63 -13.93 -8.62
N GLU A 147 -4.75 -14.88 -8.28
CA GLU A 147 -4.97 -16.29 -8.56
C GLU A 147 -6.18 -16.85 -7.84
N ALA A 148 -6.33 -16.53 -6.56
CA ALA A 148 -7.48 -16.97 -5.77
C ALA A 148 -8.80 -16.38 -6.29
N ALA A 149 -8.81 -15.11 -6.70
CA ALA A 149 -9.97 -14.47 -7.33
C ALA A 149 -10.33 -15.17 -8.64
N LYS A 150 -9.34 -15.46 -9.50
CA LYS A 150 -9.52 -16.18 -10.76
C LYS A 150 -10.10 -17.57 -10.54
N LYS A 151 -9.57 -18.35 -9.59
CA LYS A 151 -10.08 -19.69 -9.24
C LYS A 151 -11.56 -19.67 -8.82
N ASN A 152 -11.97 -18.60 -8.15
CA ASN A 152 -13.36 -18.44 -7.67
C ASN A 152 -14.27 -17.69 -8.64
N GLY A 153 -13.80 -17.34 -9.84
CA GLY A 153 -14.57 -16.62 -10.85
C GLY A 153 -15.04 -15.23 -10.38
N LEU A 154 -14.22 -14.54 -9.57
CA LEU A 154 -14.49 -13.18 -9.13
C LEU A 154 -13.67 -12.19 -10.00
N PRO A 155 -14.32 -11.17 -10.58
CA PRO A 155 -13.59 -10.01 -11.10
C PRO A 155 -12.66 -9.46 -10.04
N PHE A 156 -11.40 -9.18 -10.43
CA PHE A 156 -10.35 -8.73 -9.52
C PHE A 156 -9.90 -7.32 -9.86
N GLY A 157 -9.78 -6.50 -8.85
CA GLY A 157 -9.23 -5.15 -8.94
C GLY A 157 -8.09 -4.93 -7.95
N ILE A 158 -7.31 -3.90 -8.21
CA ILE A 158 -6.17 -3.51 -7.38
C ILE A 158 -6.37 -2.06 -6.97
N SER A 159 -6.15 -1.76 -5.69
CA SER A 159 -6.13 -0.38 -5.19
C SER A 159 -4.71 0.08 -4.89
N PHE A 160 -4.44 1.32 -5.26
CA PHE A 160 -3.19 2.01 -4.97
C PHE A 160 -3.47 3.31 -4.22
N HIS A 161 -2.72 3.56 -3.16
CA HIS A 161 -2.77 4.80 -2.39
C HIS A 161 -1.55 5.67 -2.72
N ALA A 162 -1.41 6.03 -3.98
CA ALA A 162 -0.30 6.83 -4.49
C ALA A 162 -0.64 8.32 -4.64
N ASP A 163 -1.71 8.78 -3.99
CA ASP A 163 -2.19 10.16 -4.04
C ASP A 163 -1.45 11.11 -3.09
N HIS A 164 -0.67 10.57 -2.15
CA HIS A 164 0.17 11.34 -1.25
C HIS A 164 1.62 11.33 -1.71
N ALA A 165 2.22 12.50 -1.71
CA ALA A 165 3.59 12.73 -2.18
C ALA A 165 4.54 13.04 -1.01
N TRP A 166 5.75 13.44 -1.35
CA TRP A 166 6.84 13.77 -0.45
C TRP A 166 6.46 14.58 0.81
N SER A 167 5.66 15.63 0.64
CA SER A 167 5.22 16.48 1.76
C SER A 167 4.39 15.74 2.81
N TRP A 168 3.72 14.67 2.42
CA TRP A 168 2.98 13.83 3.35
C TRP A 168 3.89 13.09 4.34
N TYR A 169 5.08 12.69 3.89
CA TYR A 169 6.05 11.93 4.68
C TYR A 169 7.03 12.81 5.45
N GLU A 170 6.93 14.12 5.33
CA GLU A 170 7.83 15.06 5.97
C GLU A 170 7.98 14.85 7.49
N PRO A 171 6.95 14.44 8.28
CA PRO A 171 7.13 14.12 9.69
C PRO A 171 8.21 13.07 9.98
N ALA A 172 8.42 12.10 9.08
CA ALA A 172 9.46 11.07 9.24
C ALA A 172 10.90 11.59 9.11
N GLN A 173 11.06 12.86 8.73
CA GLN A 173 12.36 13.52 8.55
C GLN A 173 12.63 14.54 9.66
N ARG A 174 11.76 14.62 10.64
CA ARG A 174 11.85 15.53 11.78
C ARG A 174 12.47 14.86 13.00
N TYR A 175 12.38 15.55 14.09
CA TYR A 175 12.74 15.13 15.44
C TYR A 175 11.65 15.58 16.41
N ASP A 176 11.60 14.95 17.56
CA ASP A 176 10.69 15.35 18.63
C ASP A 176 11.16 16.63 19.29
N ARG A 177 10.21 17.45 19.70
CA ARG A 177 10.47 18.75 20.35
C ARG A 177 10.60 18.63 21.87
N HIS A 178 10.07 17.56 22.44
CA HIS A 178 9.97 17.34 23.88
C HIS A 178 10.46 15.94 24.27
N GLY A 179 10.76 15.77 25.56
CA GLY A 179 11.17 14.48 26.11
C GLY A 179 12.68 14.21 26.03
N GLU A 180 13.06 13.00 26.42
CA GLU A 180 14.48 12.58 26.52
C GLU A 180 15.20 12.54 25.16
N LYS A 181 14.46 12.30 24.09
CA LYS A 181 14.97 12.22 22.72
C LYS A 181 14.76 13.51 21.92
N ALA A 182 14.41 14.63 22.59
CA ALA A 182 14.21 15.91 21.90
C ALA A 182 15.44 16.30 21.06
N GLY A 183 15.22 16.70 19.82
CA GLY A 183 16.25 17.07 18.87
C GLY A 183 17.00 15.90 18.22
N VAL A 184 16.70 14.64 18.59
CA VAL A 184 17.28 13.47 17.93
C VAL A 184 16.45 13.14 16.68
N PRO A 185 17.05 13.18 15.47
CA PRO A 185 16.31 12.89 14.25
C PRO A 185 15.70 11.50 14.26
N SER A 186 14.49 11.39 13.73
CA SER A 186 13.86 10.09 13.48
C SER A 186 14.70 9.26 12.51
N VAL A 187 14.61 7.93 12.63
CA VAL A 187 15.24 7.02 11.67
C VAL A 187 14.52 7.20 10.34
N SER A 188 15.21 7.88 9.43
CA SER A 188 14.58 8.29 8.19
C SER A 188 14.18 7.09 7.35
N TYR A 189 13.01 7.19 6.84
CA TYR A 189 12.38 6.27 5.93
C TYR A 189 12.92 6.56 4.51
N THR A 190 14.13 6.06 4.23
CA THR A 190 14.87 6.41 3.01
C THR A 190 14.16 6.03 1.72
N HIS A 191 13.28 5.03 1.76
CA HIS A 191 12.54 4.62 0.56
C HIS A 191 11.32 5.51 0.24
N LEU A 192 10.97 6.45 1.12
CA LEU A 192 10.00 7.51 0.81
C LEU A 192 10.62 8.66 0.01
N THR A 193 11.94 8.67 -0.15
CA THR A 193 12.55 9.54 -1.14
C THR A 193 12.20 8.99 -2.51
N LEU A 194 11.40 9.72 -3.28
CA LEU A 194 11.26 9.44 -4.69
C LEU A 194 12.66 9.27 -5.28
N PRO A 195 12.91 8.24 -6.11
CA PRO A 195 14.14 8.19 -6.85
C PRO A 195 14.25 9.52 -7.58
N THR A 196 15.23 10.32 -7.21
CA THR A 196 15.63 11.47 -7.99
C THR A 196 16.10 10.89 -9.32
N THR A 197 15.20 10.85 -10.28
CA THR A 197 15.57 10.56 -11.66
C THR A 197 16.61 11.59 -12.08
N PRO A 198 17.78 11.17 -12.53
CA PRO A 198 18.73 12.07 -13.12
C PRO A 198 18.18 12.69 -14.41
#